data_a43000c8769dffc910ecf2438912867a
#
_entry.id   a43000c8769dffc910ecf2438912867a
#
_cell.length_a   1.000
_cell.length_b   1.000
_cell.length_c   1.000
_cell.angle_alpha   90.00
_cell.angle_beta   90.00
_cell.angle_gamma   90.00
#
_symmetry.space_group_name_H-M   'P 1'
#
loop_
_entity.id
_entity.type
_entity.pdbx_description
1 polymer ?
#
loop_
_entity_poly.entity_id
_entity_poly.type
_entity_poly.pdbx_seq_one_letter_code
_entity_poly.pdbx_strand_id
1 'polypeptide(L)'
;MRFLRALCRILFALTFIVSGALKLLDPVGTGLIVKEYLGFMHLTALEPWAVGMGIALATTEFLIGICVLSGLRFRIVAWVALILTAFFTGLTLYLMLYNPISDCGCFGEAIHLTNKQTFIKNVILLVLAILMFLGRKRATRVAPDWLEWTLVGLFAAVGLSVAIRALTTIPQVDFTAYSVGNSLDELAQENQARYETTFLYTKDGHTEEFTLDNLPDESWTYLDSKTVQVGGSTRMAQVDFTLDRMEGPLLAVTVYNPSGLTPEKRERIDQFRKKALLQGQELVVYGPTDEYETADRKSLMTLNRSNGGAVYFNDGTIVAKWSNSELPDVELGEVLEEDPDVLILRYRIREQLYASILIAGTLLLLAMARLLCKSFIHLK
;
A
#
# COMPACT_ATOMS: atom_id res chain seq x y z
N MET A 1 6.24 19.45 31.42
CA MET A 1 7.34 19.12 30.45
C MET A 1 7.58 17.62 30.24
N ARG A 2 7.54 16.73 31.27
CA ARG A 2 7.69 15.26 31.07
C ARG A 2 6.53 14.65 30.27
N PHE A 3 5.29 15.04 30.59
CA PHE A 3 4.09 14.57 29.90
C PHE A 3 4.10 14.95 28.40
N LEU A 4 4.41 16.21 28.07
CA LEU A 4 4.47 16.65 26.67
C LEU A 4 5.51 15.87 25.85
N ARG A 5 6.69 15.58 26.42
CA ARG A 5 7.71 14.77 25.75
C ARG A 5 7.24 13.32 25.54
N ALA A 6 6.53 12.75 26.52
CA ALA A 6 5.98 11.39 26.37
C ALA A 6 4.92 11.37 25.25
N LEU A 7 4.02 12.36 25.23
CA LEU A 7 3.00 12.49 24.19
C LEU A 7 3.63 12.63 22.78
N CYS A 8 4.62 13.52 22.63
CA CYS A 8 5.35 13.69 21.36
C CYS A 8 5.98 12.37 20.89
N ARG A 9 6.60 11.62 21.81
CA ARG A 9 7.20 10.30 21.49
C ARG A 9 6.14 9.28 21.06
N ILE A 10 5.01 9.22 21.76
CA ILE A 10 3.94 8.28 21.45
C ILE A 10 3.35 8.59 20.07
N LEU A 11 2.99 9.85 19.80
CA LEU A 11 2.42 10.26 18.51
C LEU A 11 3.38 9.96 17.34
N PHE A 12 4.65 10.33 17.49
CA PHE A 12 5.68 10.03 16.48
C PHE A 12 5.84 8.54 16.27
N ALA A 13 5.99 7.78 17.37
CA ALA A 13 6.20 6.34 17.30
C ALA A 13 5.03 5.61 16.66
N LEU A 14 3.79 5.92 17.03
CA LEU A 14 2.60 5.30 16.45
C LEU A 14 2.50 5.57 14.95
N THR A 15 2.73 6.81 14.51
CA THR A 15 2.72 7.13 13.07
C THR A 15 3.74 6.30 12.30
N PHE A 16 4.97 6.15 12.82
CA PHE A 16 6.03 5.38 12.17
C PHE A 16 5.79 3.87 12.23
N ILE A 17 5.26 3.33 13.33
CA ILE A 17 4.87 1.93 13.44
C ILE A 17 3.78 1.60 12.41
N VAL A 18 2.71 2.41 12.35
CA VAL A 18 1.60 2.20 11.42
C VAL A 18 2.10 2.32 9.97
N SER A 19 2.86 3.37 9.64
CA SER A 19 3.41 3.57 8.30
C SER A 19 4.27 2.39 7.84
N GLY A 20 5.21 1.96 8.68
CA GLY A 20 6.08 0.81 8.37
C GLY A 20 5.33 -0.51 8.30
N ALA A 21 4.40 -0.76 9.23
CA ALA A 21 3.61 -2.00 9.27
C ALA A 21 2.72 -2.15 8.02
N LEU A 22 1.99 -1.10 7.62
CA LEU A 22 1.15 -1.12 6.42
C LEU A 22 1.96 -1.42 5.15
N LYS A 23 3.16 -0.83 5.02
CA LYS A 23 4.07 -1.09 3.90
C LYS A 23 4.66 -2.50 3.92
N LEU A 24 4.92 -3.08 5.09
CA LEU A 24 5.40 -4.46 5.23
C LEU A 24 4.31 -5.49 4.94
N LEU A 25 3.04 -5.13 5.14
CA LEU A 25 1.89 -5.98 4.79
C LEU A 25 1.67 -6.07 3.27
N ASP A 26 1.98 -5.00 2.51
CA ASP A 26 1.97 -5.01 1.04
C ASP A 26 3.31 -4.51 0.47
N PRO A 27 4.36 -5.35 0.46
CA PRO A 27 5.66 -4.96 -0.05
C PRO A 27 5.68 -4.76 -1.58
N VAL A 28 4.79 -5.41 -2.32
CA VAL A 28 4.67 -5.24 -3.78
C VAL A 28 4.08 -3.87 -4.10
N GLY A 29 2.98 -3.47 -3.43
CA GLY A 29 2.40 -2.13 -3.57
C GLY A 29 3.40 -1.05 -3.16
N THR A 30 4.11 -1.24 -2.04
CA THR A 30 5.20 -0.33 -1.63
C THR A 30 6.30 -0.25 -2.71
N GLY A 31 6.66 -1.37 -3.33
CA GLY A 31 7.63 -1.42 -4.42
C GLY A 31 7.16 -0.66 -5.66
N LEU A 32 5.87 -0.73 -6.01
CA LEU A 32 5.29 0.05 -7.11
C LEU A 32 5.42 1.55 -6.87
N ILE A 33 5.16 2.01 -5.64
CA ILE A 33 5.33 3.41 -5.24
C ILE A 33 6.79 3.84 -5.36
N VAL A 34 7.73 3.03 -4.83
CA VAL A 34 9.18 3.32 -4.94
C VAL A 34 9.60 3.37 -6.41
N LYS A 35 9.10 2.45 -7.24
CA LYS A 35 9.38 2.45 -8.68
C LYS A 35 8.91 3.73 -9.37
N GLU A 36 7.72 4.24 -9.01
CA GLU A 36 7.19 5.49 -9.53
C GLU A 36 8.10 6.68 -9.17
N TYR A 37 8.61 6.73 -7.92
CA TYR A 37 9.60 7.73 -7.52
C TYR A 37 10.93 7.61 -8.28
N LEU A 38 11.43 6.38 -8.49
CA LEU A 38 12.66 6.16 -9.23
C LEU A 38 12.51 6.59 -10.69
N GLY A 39 11.38 6.30 -11.34
CA GLY A 39 11.06 6.76 -12.68
C GLY A 39 11.00 8.28 -12.76
N PHE A 40 10.34 8.93 -11.82
CA PHE A 40 10.27 10.38 -11.70
C PHE A 40 11.65 11.03 -11.51
N MET A 41 12.53 10.41 -10.72
CA MET A 41 13.91 10.88 -10.50
C MET A 41 14.87 10.50 -11.63
N HIS A 42 14.39 9.88 -12.71
CA HIS A 42 15.19 9.32 -13.81
C HIS A 42 16.24 8.29 -13.36
N LEU A 43 15.98 7.59 -12.25
CA LEU A 43 16.83 6.53 -11.70
C LEU A 43 16.35 5.12 -12.12
N THR A 44 16.01 4.95 -13.39
CA THR A 44 15.43 3.72 -13.95
C THR A 44 16.30 2.48 -13.75
N ALA A 45 17.63 2.65 -13.68
CA ALA A 45 18.56 1.56 -13.37
C ALA A 45 18.32 0.90 -12.00
N LEU A 46 17.67 1.59 -11.06
CA LEU A 46 17.34 1.09 -9.72
C LEU A 46 15.95 0.46 -9.64
N GLU A 47 15.10 0.57 -10.67
CA GLU A 47 13.74 0.01 -10.67
C GLU A 47 13.67 -1.49 -10.34
N PRO A 48 14.60 -2.36 -10.80
CA PRO A 48 14.57 -3.78 -10.43
C PRO A 48 14.68 -4.03 -8.91
N TRP A 49 15.25 -3.07 -8.16
CA TRP A 49 15.43 -3.14 -6.71
C TRP A 49 14.30 -2.46 -5.91
N ALA A 50 13.29 -1.89 -6.59
CA ALA A 50 12.26 -1.07 -5.97
C ALA A 50 11.53 -1.78 -4.81
N VAL A 51 11.18 -3.05 -4.97
CA VAL A 51 10.54 -3.84 -3.89
C VAL A 51 11.48 -4.01 -2.71
N GLY A 52 12.75 -4.35 -2.94
CA GLY A 52 13.75 -4.48 -1.88
C GLY A 52 13.99 -3.16 -1.14
N MET A 53 14.06 -2.04 -1.88
CA MET A 53 14.17 -0.70 -1.31
C MET A 53 12.92 -0.33 -0.48
N GLY A 54 11.73 -0.69 -0.97
CA GLY A 54 10.46 -0.52 -0.25
C GLY A 54 10.44 -1.27 1.08
N ILE A 55 10.87 -2.54 1.08
CA ILE A 55 10.97 -3.36 2.30
C ILE A 55 11.99 -2.76 3.28
N ALA A 56 13.16 -2.33 2.79
CA ALA A 56 14.18 -1.72 3.62
C ALA A 56 13.69 -0.42 4.28
N LEU A 57 13.00 0.42 3.51
CA LEU A 57 12.39 1.66 4.00
C LEU A 57 11.30 1.36 5.05
N ALA A 58 10.36 0.46 4.73
CA ALA A 58 9.26 0.07 5.61
C ALA A 58 9.77 -0.53 6.93
N THR A 59 10.80 -1.42 6.86
CA THR A 59 11.46 -1.98 8.04
C THR A 59 12.13 -0.89 8.87
N THR A 60 12.79 0.06 8.24
CA THR A 60 13.42 1.19 8.93
C THR A 60 12.38 2.06 9.64
N GLU A 61 11.27 2.41 8.99
CA GLU A 61 10.18 3.17 9.61
C GLU A 61 9.60 2.41 10.81
N PHE A 62 9.28 1.13 10.63
CA PHE A 62 8.76 0.29 11.70
C PHE A 62 9.70 0.23 12.91
N LEU A 63 11.00 0.02 12.67
CA LEU A 63 12.02 -0.02 13.74
C LEU A 63 12.20 1.33 14.42
N ILE A 64 12.19 2.44 13.69
CA ILE A 64 12.21 3.79 14.29
C ILE A 64 11.05 3.94 15.27
N GLY A 65 9.83 3.60 14.84
CA GLY A 65 8.66 3.69 15.69
C GLY A 65 8.77 2.83 16.95
N ILE A 66 9.13 1.55 16.81
CA ILE A 66 9.35 0.61 17.93
C ILE A 66 10.42 1.14 18.90
N CYS A 67 11.55 1.58 18.38
CA CYS A 67 12.68 2.07 19.21
C CYS A 67 12.35 3.39 19.91
N VAL A 68 11.62 4.30 19.26
CA VAL A 68 11.15 5.54 19.90
C VAL A 68 10.16 5.22 21.01
N LEU A 69 9.24 4.27 20.81
CA LEU A 69 8.24 3.89 21.81
C LEU A 69 8.86 3.19 23.02
N SER A 70 9.72 2.21 22.77
CA SER A 70 10.39 1.41 23.82
C SER A 70 11.55 2.13 24.50
N GLY A 71 12.20 3.06 23.80
CA GLY A 71 13.43 3.74 24.25
C GLY A 71 14.71 3.02 23.87
N LEU A 72 14.63 1.90 23.13
CA LEU A 72 15.78 1.16 22.63
C LEU A 72 16.63 2.03 21.71
N ARG A 73 17.94 2.07 21.94
CA ARG A 73 18.90 2.85 21.11
C ARG A 73 18.46 4.29 20.81
N PHE A 74 17.71 4.90 21.70
CA PHE A 74 17.04 6.18 21.48
C PHE A 74 17.97 7.27 20.92
N ARG A 75 19.25 7.31 21.36
CA ARG A 75 20.20 8.34 20.88
C ARG A 75 20.52 8.20 19.40
N ILE A 76 20.68 6.97 18.91
CA ILE A 76 20.95 6.66 17.50
C ILE A 76 19.67 6.87 16.68
N VAL A 77 18.56 6.32 17.17
CA VAL A 77 17.26 6.39 16.48
C VAL A 77 16.79 7.82 16.33
N ALA A 78 17.02 8.71 17.29
CA ALA A 78 16.68 10.13 17.17
C ALA A 78 17.43 10.83 16.02
N TRP A 79 18.65 10.42 15.68
CA TRP A 79 19.36 10.91 14.49
C TRP A 79 18.72 10.38 13.21
N VAL A 80 18.50 9.08 13.13
CA VAL A 80 17.90 8.45 11.95
C VAL A 80 16.51 9.00 11.68
N ALA A 81 15.69 9.14 12.74
CA ALA A 81 14.35 9.74 12.66
C ALA A 81 14.39 11.18 12.13
N LEU A 82 15.31 12.00 12.64
CA LEU A 82 15.44 13.39 12.19
C LEU A 82 15.86 13.48 10.71
N ILE A 83 16.86 12.70 10.30
CA ILE A 83 17.35 12.71 8.91
C ILE A 83 16.24 12.24 7.97
N LEU A 84 15.56 11.13 8.31
CA LEU A 84 14.51 10.55 7.47
C LEU A 84 13.29 11.48 7.36
N THR A 85 12.83 12.06 8.48
CA THR A 85 11.73 13.02 8.46
C THR A 85 12.09 14.31 7.72
N ALA A 86 13.31 14.82 7.85
CA ALA A 86 13.76 15.99 7.10
C ALA A 86 13.77 15.72 5.59
N PHE A 87 14.28 14.56 5.18
CA PHE A 87 14.27 14.12 3.77
C PHE A 87 12.82 14.04 3.24
N PHE A 88 11.92 13.35 3.94
CA PHE A 88 10.52 13.23 3.52
C PHE A 88 9.77 14.56 3.54
N THR A 89 10.09 15.47 4.46
CA THR A 89 9.49 16.80 4.46
C THR A 89 9.92 17.59 3.22
N GLY A 90 11.19 17.54 2.83
CA GLY A 90 11.67 18.16 1.60
C GLY A 90 11.04 17.54 0.35
N LEU A 91 10.97 16.21 0.29
CA LEU A 91 10.34 15.50 -0.82
C LEU A 91 8.85 15.85 -0.96
N THR A 92 8.09 15.85 0.15
CA THR A 92 6.66 16.17 0.12
C THR A 92 6.37 17.65 -0.11
N LEU A 93 7.28 18.55 0.25
CA LEU A 93 7.21 19.96 -0.17
C LEU A 93 7.28 20.06 -1.70
N TYR A 94 8.23 19.34 -2.31
CA TYR A 94 8.36 19.31 -3.76
C TYR A 94 7.10 18.74 -4.42
N LEU A 95 6.57 17.62 -3.92
CA LEU A 95 5.32 17.02 -4.42
C LEU A 95 4.12 17.99 -4.29
N MET A 96 4.04 18.73 -3.19
CA MET A 96 2.97 19.70 -2.97
C MET A 96 3.05 20.87 -3.98
N LEU A 97 4.25 21.32 -4.34
CA LEU A 97 4.44 22.47 -5.22
C LEU A 97 4.25 22.11 -6.71
N TYR A 98 4.72 20.95 -7.13
CA TYR A 98 4.78 20.56 -8.54
C TYR A 98 3.78 19.46 -8.93
N ASN A 99 3.20 18.77 -7.96
CA ASN A 99 2.23 17.67 -8.12
C ASN A 99 2.58 16.62 -9.21
N PRO A 100 3.83 16.14 -9.28
CA PRO A 100 4.26 15.18 -10.30
C PRO A 100 3.69 13.78 -10.06
N ILE A 101 3.34 13.44 -8.82
CA ILE A 101 2.75 12.19 -8.38
C ILE A 101 1.56 12.54 -7.49
N SER A 102 0.40 11.97 -7.77
CA SER A 102 -0.86 12.32 -7.11
C SER A 102 -0.92 11.94 -5.62
N ASP A 103 -0.22 10.86 -5.23
CA ASP A 103 -0.19 10.35 -3.86
C ASP A 103 1.24 9.97 -3.46
N CYS A 104 1.65 10.42 -2.29
CA CYS A 104 2.99 10.16 -1.74
C CYS A 104 3.22 8.68 -1.36
N GLY A 105 2.16 7.89 -1.12
CA GLY A 105 2.27 6.50 -0.64
C GLY A 105 2.86 6.34 0.75
N CYS A 106 2.77 7.37 1.60
CA CYS A 106 3.33 7.35 2.96
C CYS A 106 2.80 6.20 3.83
N PHE A 107 1.58 5.75 3.58
CA PHE A 107 0.93 4.62 4.26
C PHE A 107 0.66 3.44 3.32
N GLY A 108 1.45 3.31 2.24
CA GLY A 108 1.20 2.30 1.20
C GLY A 108 -0.12 2.54 0.49
N GLU A 109 -0.84 1.48 0.17
CA GLU A 109 -2.17 1.50 -0.46
C GLU A 109 -3.33 1.65 0.56
N ALA A 110 -3.04 1.58 1.87
CA ALA A 110 -4.07 1.54 2.90
C ALA A 110 -4.73 2.91 3.18
N ILE A 111 -3.96 4.00 3.06
CA ILE A 111 -4.45 5.36 3.34
C ILE A 111 -3.91 6.32 2.30
N HIS A 112 -4.80 6.87 1.50
CA HIS A 112 -4.47 7.87 0.50
C HIS A 112 -4.57 9.28 1.09
N LEU A 113 -3.46 10.01 1.02
CA LEU A 113 -3.38 11.39 1.46
C LEU A 113 -2.99 12.29 0.29
N THR A 114 -3.66 13.42 0.17
CA THR A 114 -3.23 14.44 -0.79
C THR A 114 -1.81 14.94 -0.49
N ASN A 115 -1.09 15.42 -1.49
CA ASN A 115 0.27 15.92 -1.32
C ASN A 115 0.35 17.04 -0.26
N LYS A 116 -0.69 17.90 -0.16
CA LYS A 116 -0.80 18.93 0.87
C LYS A 116 -0.95 18.35 2.29
N GLN A 117 -1.85 17.36 2.46
CA GLN A 117 -2.05 16.69 3.75
C GLN A 117 -0.79 15.98 4.21
N THR A 118 -0.11 15.30 3.28
CA THR A 118 1.15 14.60 3.54
C THR A 118 2.25 15.56 3.96
N PHE A 119 2.39 16.71 3.29
CA PHE A 119 3.36 17.72 3.67
C PHE A 119 3.10 18.27 5.08
N ILE A 120 1.85 18.62 5.41
CA ILE A 120 1.48 19.11 6.76
C ILE A 120 1.82 18.05 7.81
N LYS A 121 1.46 16.79 7.59
CA LYS A 121 1.80 15.67 8.47
C LYS A 121 3.31 15.57 8.67
N ASN A 122 4.12 15.65 7.60
CA ASN A 122 5.56 15.54 7.69
C ASN A 122 6.22 16.73 8.41
N VAL A 123 5.69 17.95 8.25
CA VAL A 123 6.14 19.12 9.03
C VAL A 123 5.90 18.89 10.53
N ILE A 124 4.72 18.38 10.92
CA ILE A 124 4.42 18.04 12.32
C ILE A 124 5.41 16.98 12.83
N LEU A 125 5.63 15.90 12.06
CA LEU A 125 6.58 14.85 12.43
C LEU A 125 8.02 15.38 12.52
N LEU A 126 8.43 16.30 11.67
CA LEU A 126 9.75 16.94 11.73
C LEU A 126 9.92 17.74 13.01
N VAL A 127 8.91 18.52 13.41
CA VAL A 127 8.93 19.26 14.70
C VAL A 127 9.06 18.27 15.87
N LEU A 128 8.30 17.17 15.86
CA LEU A 128 8.40 16.13 16.89
C LEU A 128 9.79 15.49 16.91
N ALA A 129 10.36 15.19 15.74
CA ALA A 129 11.71 14.63 15.61
C ALA A 129 12.79 15.59 16.16
N ILE A 130 12.68 16.89 15.87
CA ILE A 130 13.58 17.92 16.41
C ILE A 130 13.50 17.94 17.95
N LEU A 131 12.29 17.94 18.51
CA LEU A 131 12.10 17.95 19.97
C LEU A 131 12.70 16.69 20.63
N MET A 132 12.52 15.53 20.01
CA MET A 132 13.13 14.29 20.48
C MET A 132 14.65 14.32 20.37
N PHE A 133 15.17 14.84 19.27
CA PHE A 133 16.60 14.97 19.03
C PHE A 133 17.28 15.90 20.02
N LEU A 134 16.71 17.05 20.32
CA LEU A 134 17.22 17.97 21.33
C LEU A 134 17.24 17.34 22.73
N GLY A 135 16.26 16.48 23.01
CA GLY A 135 16.15 15.73 24.25
C GLY A 135 17.04 14.47 24.37
N ARG A 136 17.68 14.01 23.27
CA ARG A 136 18.33 12.69 23.20
C ARG A 136 19.46 12.44 24.19
N LYS A 137 20.20 13.49 24.56
CA LYS A 137 21.30 13.38 25.53
C LYS A 137 20.83 13.02 26.95
N ARG A 138 19.57 13.34 27.28
CA ARG A 138 18.95 13.06 28.59
C ARG A 138 18.35 11.66 28.67
N ALA A 139 18.30 10.93 27.54
CA ALA A 139 17.80 9.57 27.53
C ALA A 139 18.83 8.64 28.16
N THR A 140 18.39 7.93 29.20
CA THR A 140 19.15 6.84 29.81
C THR A 140 18.99 5.57 28.98
N ARG A 141 19.98 4.69 29.01
CA ARG A 141 19.87 3.36 28.44
C ARG A 141 18.82 2.55 29.18
N VAL A 142 18.07 1.76 28.45
CA VAL A 142 17.00 0.92 29.01
C VAL A 142 17.46 -0.50 29.28
N ALA A 143 18.62 -0.92 28.69
CA ALA A 143 19.22 -2.23 28.87
C ALA A 143 20.71 -2.23 28.47
N PRO A 144 21.44 -3.33 28.70
CA PRO A 144 22.80 -3.53 28.16
C PRO A 144 22.79 -3.51 26.62
N ASP A 145 23.93 -3.12 26.03
CA ASP A 145 24.06 -2.94 24.57
C ASP A 145 23.66 -4.17 23.76
N TRP A 146 24.11 -5.35 24.18
CA TRP A 146 23.79 -6.59 23.48
C TRP A 146 22.29 -6.89 23.48
N LEU A 147 21.59 -6.65 24.61
CA LEU A 147 20.16 -6.91 24.72
C LEU A 147 19.35 -5.92 23.87
N GLU A 148 19.74 -4.63 23.87
CA GLU A 148 19.06 -3.62 23.02
C GLU A 148 19.18 -3.99 21.54
N TRP A 149 20.36 -4.43 21.04
CA TRP A 149 20.54 -4.86 19.66
C TRP A 149 19.82 -6.17 19.33
N THR A 150 19.80 -7.13 20.27
CA THR A 150 19.04 -8.37 20.10
C THR A 150 17.55 -8.09 19.94
N LEU A 151 16.99 -7.19 20.76
CA LEU A 151 15.58 -6.80 20.66
C LEU A 151 15.29 -6.06 19.35
N VAL A 152 16.16 -5.15 18.93
CA VAL A 152 16.01 -4.47 17.61
C VAL A 152 16.05 -5.50 16.48
N GLY A 153 17.00 -6.46 16.52
CA GLY A 153 17.08 -7.55 15.54
C GLY A 153 15.83 -8.44 15.54
N LEU A 154 15.26 -8.73 16.70
CA LEU A 154 14.02 -9.51 16.82
C LEU A 154 12.84 -8.78 16.14
N PHE A 155 12.65 -7.48 16.40
CA PHE A 155 11.60 -6.71 15.75
C PHE A 155 11.82 -6.57 14.23
N ALA A 156 13.08 -6.45 13.80
CA ALA A 156 13.42 -6.48 12.37
C ALA A 156 13.04 -7.82 11.74
N ALA A 157 13.37 -8.93 12.40
CA ALA A 157 13.04 -10.28 11.92
C ALA A 157 11.52 -10.49 11.83
N VAL A 158 10.75 -9.99 12.80
CA VAL A 158 9.27 -10.03 12.75
C VAL A 158 8.75 -9.23 11.56
N GLY A 159 9.18 -7.98 11.37
CA GLY A 159 8.76 -7.16 10.24
C GLY A 159 9.13 -7.79 8.89
N LEU A 160 10.35 -8.28 8.75
CA LEU A 160 10.81 -8.95 7.53
C LEU A 160 10.05 -10.26 7.27
N SER A 161 9.70 -11.04 8.31
CA SER A 161 8.92 -12.27 8.13
C SER A 161 7.52 -11.99 7.56
N VAL A 162 6.89 -10.89 7.99
CA VAL A 162 5.60 -10.42 7.44
C VAL A 162 5.76 -10.07 5.97
N ALA A 163 6.78 -9.28 5.61
CA ALA A 163 7.04 -8.90 4.22
C ALA A 163 7.37 -10.10 3.32
N ILE A 164 8.21 -11.03 3.79
CA ILE A 164 8.56 -12.25 3.04
C ILE A 164 7.32 -13.10 2.81
N ARG A 165 6.48 -13.28 3.82
CA ARG A 165 5.20 -14.00 3.67
C ARG A 165 4.33 -13.33 2.61
N ALA A 166 4.16 -12.02 2.65
CA ALA A 166 3.36 -11.28 1.66
C ALA A 166 3.93 -11.33 0.24
N LEU A 167 5.25 -11.55 0.07
CA LEU A 167 5.87 -11.77 -1.24
C LEU A 167 5.70 -13.20 -1.76
N THR A 168 5.66 -14.19 -0.88
CA THR A 168 5.57 -15.62 -1.26
C THR A 168 4.14 -16.09 -1.47
N THR A 169 3.19 -15.45 -0.79
CA THR A 169 1.75 -15.67 -0.94
C THR A 169 1.09 -14.39 -1.49
N ILE A 170 -0.20 -14.19 -1.25
CA ILE A 170 -0.85 -12.87 -1.38
C ILE A 170 -0.76 -12.12 -0.05
N PRO A 171 -0.81 -10.78 -0.03
CA PRO A 171 -0.96 -10.03 1.20
C PRO A 171 -2.14 -10.55 2.02
N GLN A 172 -1.90 -10.76 3.33
CA GLN A 172 -2.95 -11.30 4.21
C GLN A 172 -4.02 -10.25 4.56
N VAL A 173 -3.72 -8.99 4.33
CA VAL A 173 -4.67 -7.87 4.37
C VAL A 173 -4.54 -7.14 3.05
N ASP A 174 -5.61 -7.11 2.27
CA ASP A 174 -5.62 -6.50 0.94
C ASP A 174 -6.18 -5.07 1.02
N PHE A 175 -5.28 -4.09 0.88
CA PHE A 175 -5.63 -2.67 0.88
C PHE A 175 -5.92 -2.13 -0.52
N THR A 176 -5.89 -2.98 -1.55
CA THR A 176 -6.13 -2.53 -2.91
C THR A 176 -7.62 -2.30 -3.16
N ALA A 177 -7.93 -1.48 -4.14
CA ALA A 177 -9.29 -1.33 -4.61
C ALA A 177 -9.92 -2.65 -5.09
N TYR A 178 -9.07 -3.59 -5.50
CA TYR A 178 -9.49 -4.93 -5.93
C TYR A 178 -9.54 -5.94 -4.77
N SER A 179 -9.78 -5.52 -3.54
CA SER A 179 -9.94 -6.45 -2.41
C SER A 179 -11.18 -7.33 -2.58
N VAL A 180 -11.16 -8.50 -1.93
CA VAL A 180 -12.27 -9.45 -1.97
C VAL A 180 -13.56 -8.81 -1.43
N GLY A 181 -14.64 -8.95 -2.19
CA GLY A 181 -15.95 -8.36 -1.93
C GLY A 181 -16.19 -7.00 -2.61
N ASN A 182 -15.23 -6.49 -3.41
CA ASN A 182 -15.43 -5.30 -4.23
C ASN A 182 -15.88 -5.69 -5.64
N SER A 183 -16.77 -4.87 -6.22
CA SER A 183 -17.28 -5.03 -7.60
C SER A 183 -16.43 -4.23 -8.58
N LEU A 184 -16.10 -4.82 -9.73
CA LEU A 184 -15.39 -4.13 -10.81
C LEU A 184 -16.24 -3.01 -11.43
N ASP A 185 -17.56 -3.18 -11.46
CA ASP A 185 -18.48 -2.15 -12.00
C ASP A 185 -18.49 -0.91 -11.10
N GLU A 186 -18.53 -1.09 -9.77
CA GLU A 186 -18.43 0.02 -8.81
C GLU A 186 -17.10 0.74 -8.96
N LEU A 187 -16.01 -0.03 -9.07
CA LEU A 187 -14.67 0.53 -9.28
C LEU A 187 -14.53 1.26 -10.60
N ALA A 188 -15.14 0.75 -11.68
CA ALA A 188 -15.16 1.43 -12.98
C ALA A 188 -15.90 2.76 -12.91
N GLN A 189 -17.04 2.81 -12.22
CA GLN A 189 -17.81 4.03 -12.01
C GLN A 189 -17.07 5.05 -11.15
N GLU A 190 -16.44 4.62 -10.05
CA GLU A 190 -15.62 5.50 -9.20
C GLU A 190 -14.39 6.05 -9.93
N ASN A 191 -13.82 5.26 -10.86
CA ASN A 191 -12.63 5.62 -11.61
C ASN A 191 -12.93 6.43 -12.88
N GLN A 192 -14.18 6.58 -13.29
CA GLN A 192 -14.52 7.47 -14.41
C GLN A 192 -14.00 8.87 -14.09
N ALA A 193 -13.02 9.30 -14.90
CA ALA A 193 -12.47 10.64 -14.78
C ALA A 193 -13.59 11.64 -15.00
N ARG A 194 -13.99 12.34 -13.95
CA ARG A 194 -14.92 13.46 -14.05
C ARG A 194 -14.10 14.70 -14.34
N TYR A 195 -14.37 15.31 -15.48
CA TYR A 195 -13.75 16.57 -15.87
C TYR A 195 -14.77 17.68 -15.69
N GLU A 196 -14.41 18.70 -14.94
CA GLU A 196 -15.14 19.96 -14.90
C GLU A 196 -14.39 20.98 -15.74
N THR A 197 -15.10 21.55 -16.71
CA THR A 197 -14.59 22.64 -17.52
C THR A 197 -15.16 23.94 -16.99
N THR A 198 -14.29 24.82 -16.51
CA THR A 198 -14.61 26.20 -16.17
C THR A 198 -14.23 27.11 -17.33
N PHE A 199 -15.10 28.04 -17.67
CA PHE A 199 -14.91 29.02 -18.71
C PHE A 199 -14.61 30.37 -18.08
N LEU A 200 -13.51 30.99 -18.49
CA LEU A 200 -13.14 32.32 -18.06
C LEU A 200 -13.77 33.36 -19.01
N TYR A 201 -14.55 34.24 -18.45
CA TYR A 201 -15.13 35.38 -19.16
C TYR A 201 -14.68 36.68 -18.56
N THR A 202 -14.61 37.73 -19.37
CA THR A 202 -14.24 39.08 -18.90
C THR A 202 -15.31 40.07 -19.28
N LYS A 203 -15.59 41.02 -18.37
CA LYS A 203 -16.46 42.17 -18.55
C LYS A 203 -15.92 43.36 -17.78
N ASP A 204 -15.75 44.49 -18.44
CA ASP A 204 -15.27 45.76 -17.85
C ASP A 204 -13.96 45.61 -17.06
N GLY A 205 -13.06 44.69 -17.52
CA GLY A 205 -11.79 44.42 -16.87
C GLY A 205 -11.84 43.46 -15.66
N HIS A 206 -13.03 42.96 -15.32
CA HIS A 206 -13.21 41.90 -14.33
C HIS A 206 -13.29 40.53 -15.01
N THR A 207 -12.57 39.55 -14.52
CA THR A 207 -12.58 38.17 -14.99
C THR A 207 -13.23 37.27 -13.96
N GLU A 208 -14.22 36.49 -14.38
CA GLU A 208 -14.91 35.51 -13.54
C GLU A 208 -14.93 34.14 -14.19
N GLU A 209 -15.02 33.08 -13.36
CA GLU A 209 -15.10 31.70 -13.78
C GLU A 209 -16.56 31.23 -13.80
N PHE A 210 -16.99 30.62 -14.89
CA PHE A 210 -18.34 30.11 -15.11
C PHE A 210 -18.29 28.62 -15.44
N THR A 211 -19.31 27.86 -15.01
CA THR A 211 -19.50 26.46 -15.39
C THR A 211 -20.41 26.32 -16.56
N LEU A 212 -20.45 25.15 -17.20
CA LEU A 212 -21.31 24.89 -18.36
C LEU A 212 -22.80 25.12 -18.04
N ASP A 213 -23.22 24.86 -16.81
CA ASP A 213 -24.59 25.00 -16.34
C ASP A 213 -24.98 26.44 -15.98
N ASN A 214 -23.98 27.32 -15.88
CA ASN A 214 -24.19 28.73 -15.47
C ASN A 214 -23.32 29.66 -16.30
N LEU A 215 -23.49 29.61 -17.63
CA LEU A 215 -22.79 30.51 -18.56
C LEU A 215 -23.34 31.94 -18.45
N PRO A 216 -22.49 32.98 -18.57
CA PRO A 216 -22.90 34.36 -18.50
C PRO A 216 -23.67 34.78 -19.75
N ASP A 217 -24.32 35.95 -19.66
CA ASP A 217 -25.05 36.57 -20.79
C ASP A 217 -24.09 37.12 -21.86
N GLU A 218 -24.65 37.56 -23.00
CA GLU A 218 -23.90 38.07 -24.17
C GLU A 218 -23.04 39.34 -23.89
N SER A 219 -23.17 39.93 -22.70
CA SER A 219 -22.36 41.09 -22.30
C SER A 219 -20.96 40.74 -21.85
N TRP A 220 -20.67 39.45 -21.66
CA TRP A 220 -19.36 38.91 -21.24
C TRP A 220 -18.58 38.38 -22.45
N THR A 221 -17.30 38.63 -22.50
CA THR A 221 -16.41 38.16 -23.55
C THR A 221 -15.65 36.95 -23.08
N TYR A 222 -15.72 35.85 -23.83
CA TYR A 222 -14.94 34.64 -23.57
C TYR A 222 -13.43 34.92 -23.66
N LEU A 223 -12.67 34.45 -22.66
CA LEU A 223 -11.25 34.65 -22.60
C LEU A 223 -10.48 33.32 -22.75
N ASP A 224 -10.86 32.29 -21.99
CA ASP A 224 -10.20 30.98 -21.99
C ASP A 224 -11.09 29.92 -21.32
N SER A 225 -10.73 28.65 -21.45
CA SER A 225 -11.35 27.55 -20.71
C SER A 225 -10.30 26.70 -20.03
N LYS A 226 -10.59 26.31 -18.79
CA LYS A 226 -9.74 25.43 -18.00
C LYS A 226 -10.52 24.17 -17.64
N THR A 227 -10.06 23.02 -18.17
CA THR A 227 -10.60 21.72 -17.81
C THR A 227 -9.74 21.12 -16.72
N VAL A 228 -10.34 20.82 -15.56
CA VAL A 228 -9.69 20.22 -14.40
C VAL A 228 -10.35 18.88 -14.13
N GLN A 229 -9.56 17.85 -13.92
CA GLN A 229 -10.07 16.58 -13.46
C GLN A 229 -10.44 16.69 -11.97
N VAL A 230 -11.75 16.58 -11.66
CA VAL A 230 -12.30 16.72 -10.30
C VAL A 230 -12.63 15.38 -9.64
N GLY A 231 -12.50 14.29 -10.36
CA GLY A 231 -12.74 12.94 -9.85
C GLY A 231 -12.03 11.88 -10.69
N GLY A 232 -12.06 10.65 -10.19
CA GLY A 232 -11.30 9.54 -10.75
C GLY A 232 -9.90 9.47 -10.15
N SER A 233 -9.45 8.28 -9.82
CA SER A 233 -8.11 8.05 -9.29
C SER A 233 -7.13 7.88 -10.46
N THR A 234 -6.16 8.78 -10.59
CA THR A 234 -5.04 8.63 -11.54
C THR A 234 -4.15 7.44 -11.22
N ARG A 235 -4.32 6.85 -10.04
CA ARG A 235 -3.51 5.75 -9.53
C ARG A 235 -4.09 4.37 -9.81
N MET A 236 -5.40 4.28 -10.00
CA MET A 236 -6.02 3.05 -10.46
C MET A 236 -5.68 2.89 -11.94
N ALA A 237 -4.82 1.94 -12.23
CA ALA A 237 -4.64 1.45 -13.56
C ALA A 237 -6.03 1.04 -14.07
N GLN A 238 -6.46 1.59 -15.20
CA GLN A 238 -7.67 1.14 -15.88
C GLN A 238 -7.47 -0.33 -16.18
N VAL A 239 -8.21 -1.17 -15.47
CA VAL A 239 -8.35 -2.55 -15.89
C VAL A 239 -9.41 -2.52 -16.99
N ASP A 240 -8.96 -2.46 -18.22
CA ASP A 240 -9.77 -2.82 -19.39
C ASP A 240 -9.99 -4.34 -19.38
N PHE A 241 -10.55 -4.84 -18.26
CA PHE A 241 -11.24 -6.11 -18.33
C PHE A 241 -12.46 -5.85 -19.20
N THR A 242 -12.62 -6.63 -20.23
CA THR A 242 -13.85 -6.67 -20.99
C THR A 242 -14.98 -7.08 -20.03
N LEU A 243 -15.62 -6.06 -19.40
CA LEU A 243 -16.73 -6.22 -18.45
C LEU A 243 -17.86 -7.08 -19.06
N ASP A 244 -17.98 -7.10 -20.38
CA ASP A 244 -18.92 -7.92 -21.14
C ASP A 244 -18.78 -9.45 -20.91
N ARG A 245 -17.66 -9.93 -20.31
CA ARG A 245 -17.44 -11.33 -19.96
C ARG A 245 -17.63 -11.65 -18.47
N MET A 246 -18.07 -10.66 -17.68
CA MET A 246 -18.14 -10.80 -16.21
C MET A 246 -19.53 -11.24 -15.70
N GLU A 247 -20.42 -11.68 -16.58
CA GLU A 247 -21.66 -12.33 -16.15
C GLU A 247 -21.38 -13.76 -15.69
N GLY A 248 -21.75 -14.07 -14.47
CA GLY A 248 -21.54 -15.37 -13.85
C GLY A 248 -20.11 -15.61 -13.29
N PRO A 249 -19.78 -16.87 -13.00
CA PRO A 249 -18.51 -17.27 -12.42
C PRO A 249 -17.38 -17.23 -13.48
N LEU A 250 -16.29 -16.52 -13.18
CA LEU A 250 -15.08 -16.39 -14.02
C LEU A 250 -13.82 -16.61 -13.20
N LEU A 251 -12.91 -17.45 -13.66
CA LEU A 251 -11.57 -17.59 -13.12
C LEU A 251 -10.57 -16.84 -13.99
N ALA A 252 -9.79 -15.96 -13.37
CA ALA A 252 -8.74 -15.18 -14.03
C ALA A 252 -7.37 -15.51 -13.44
N VAL A 253 -6.40 -15.85 -14.27
CA VAL A 253 -4.98 -15.98 -13.87
C VAL A 253 -4.23 -14.73 -14.30
N THR A 254 -3.45 -14.13 -13.39
CA THR A 254 -2.72 -12.89 -13.65
C THR A 254 -1.23 -13.16 -13.84
N VAL A 255 -0.72 -12.97 -15.04
CA VAL A 255 0.70 -13.12 -15.40
C VAL A 255 1.28 -11.77 -15.74
N TYR A 256 1.67 -10.99 -14.73
CA TYR A 256 2.24 -9.65 -14.96
C TYR A 256 3.73 -9.66 -15.34
N ASN A 257 4.43 -10.77 -15.17
CA ASN A 257 5.83 -10.95 -15.57
C ASN A 257 6.05 -12.36 -16.15
N PRO A 258 5.83 -12.56 -17.47
CA PRO A 258 5.99 -13.86 -18.11
C PRO A 258 7.39 -14.46 -17.96
N SER A 259 8.44 -13.63 -18.05
CA SER A 259 9.84 -14.08 -17.89
C SER A 259 10.19 -14.46 -16.45
N GLY A 260 9.43 -14.00 -15.47
CA GLY A 260 9.59 -14.35 -14.06
C GLY A 260 8.80 -15.59 -13.61
N LEU A 261 8.10 -16.27 -14.53
CA LEU A 261 7.44 -17.55 -14.27
C LEU A 261 8.46 -18.69 -14.36
N THR A 262 8.74 -19.33 -13.22
CA THR A 262 9.53 -20.57 -13.20
C THR A 262 8.75 -21.72 -13.83
N PRO A 263 9.43 -22.81 -14.30
CA PRO A 263 8.74 -23.98 -14.83
C PRO A 263 7.67 -24.54 -13.87
N GLU A 264 7.96 -24.58 -12.57
CA GLU A 264 7.00 -25.05 -11.57
C GLU A 264 5.76 -24.16 -11.46
N LYS A 265 5.93 -22.83 -11.59
CA LYS A 265 4.80 -21.90 -11.58
C LYS A 265 3.91 -22.08 -12.83
N ARG A 266 4.52 -22.30 -13.99
CA ARG A 266 3.79 -22.57 -15.24
C ARG A 266 3.01 -23.88 -15.15
N GLU A 267 3.64 -24.93 -14.62
CA GLU A 267 2.99 -26.23 -14.42
C GLU A 267 1.77 -26.14 -13.51
N ARG A 268 1.85 -25.35 -12.40
CA ARG A 268 0.70 -25.12 -11.53
C ARG A 268 -0.46 -24.40 -12.24
N ILE A 269 -0.15 -23.40 -13.07
CA ILE A 269 -1.15 -22.71 -13.89
C ILE A 269 -1.83 -23.70 -14.85
N ASP A 270 -1.05 -24.55 -15.54
CA ASP A 270 -1.57 -25.54 -16.47
C ASP A 270 -2.44 -26.60 -15.79
N GLN A 271 -2.03 -27.03 -14.58
CA GLN A 271 -2.83 -27.95 -13.76
C GLN A 271 -4.14 -27.30 -13.32
N PHE A 272 -4.09 -26.06 -12.83
CA PHE A 272 -5.26 -25.29 -12.43
C PHE A 272 -6.23 -25.09 -13.60
N ARG A 273 -5.70 -24.73 -14.80
CA ARG A 273 -6.48 -24.58 -16.02
C ARG A 273 -7.20 -25.86 -16.42
N LYS A 274 -6.50 -27.01 -16.38
CA LYS A 274 -7.11 -28.32 -16.68
C LYS A 274 -8.25 -28.63 -15.72
N LYS A 275 -8.11 -28.31 -14.43
CA LYS A 275 -9.14 -28.53 -13.43
C LYS A 275 -10.34 -27.63 -13.60
N ALA A 276 -10.13 -26.34 -13.86
CA ALA A 276 -11.21 -25.41 -14.17
C ALA A 276 -12.05 -25.91 -15.35
N LEU A 277 -11.39 -26.38 -16.43
CA LEU A 277 -12.06 -26.96 -17.59
C LEU A 277 -12.86 -28.24 -17.26
N LEU A 278 -12.35 -29.09 -16.37
CA LEU A 278 -13.06 -30.30 -15.92
C LEU A 278 -14.33 -29.96 -15.09
N GLN A 279 -14.32 -28.81 -14.42
CA GLN A 279 -15.48 -28.30 -13.69
C GLN A 279 -16.42 -27.46 -14.59
N GLY A 280 -16.14 -27.36 -15.89
CA GLY A 280 -16.93 -26.56 -16.82
C GLY A 280 -16.81 -25.05 -16.62
N GLN A 281 -15.76 -24.58 -15.92
CA GLN A 281 -15.57 -23.16 -15.63
C GLN A 281 -14.71 -22.47 -16.69
N GLU A 282 -15.11 -21.26 -17.06
CA GLU A 282 -14.30 -20.41 -17.91
C GLU A 282 -13.08 -19.92 -17.13
N LEU A 283 -11.89 -20.07 -17.73
CA LEU A 283 -10.64 -19.56 -17.18
C LEU A 283 -9.91 -18.75 -18.24
N VAL A 284 -9.63 -17.49 -17.90
CA VAL A 284 -8.89 -16.54 -18.74
C VAL A 284 -7.52 -16.29 -18.12
N VAL A 285 -6.48 -16.26 -18.94
CA VAL A 285 -5.13 -15.87 -18.49
C VAL A 285 -4.82 -14.50 -19.04
N TYR A 286 -4.65 -13.53 -18.16
CA TYR A 286 -4.30 -12.15 -18.49
C TYR A 286 -2.79 -11.92 -18.39
N GLY A 287 -2.25 -11.18 -19.36
CA GLY A 287 -0.83 -10.84 -19.38
C GLY A 287 -0.50 -9.63 -20.25
N PRO A 288 0.76 -9.15 -20.20
CA PRO A 288 1.18 -7.97 -20.97
C PRO A 288 1.65 -8.30 -22.40
N THR A 289 1.47 -9.51 -22.88
CA THR A 289 1.94 -10.00 -24.21
C THR A 289 0.80 -10.70 -24.94
N ASP A 290 0.90 -10.76 -26.26
CA ASP A 290 -0.10 -11.39 -27.15
C ASP A 290 -0.31 -12.91 -26.91
N GLU A 291 0.51 -13.53 -26.07
CA GLU A 291 0.34 -14.93 -25.62
C GLU A 291 -0.87 -15.08 -24.66
N TYR A 292 -1.30 -13.98 -24.06
CA TYR A 292 -2.35 -13.89 -23.05
C TYR A 292 -3.42 -12.91 -23.48
N GLU A 293 -4.56 -12.93 -22.79
CA GLU A 293 -5.51 -11.82 -22.92
C GLU A 293 -4.83 -10.55 -22.40
N THR A 294 -4.76 -9.52 -23.27
CA THR A 294 -3.91 -8.36 -23.02
C THR A 294 -4.43 -7.51 -21.84
N ALA A 295 -3.57 -7.29 -20.86
CA ALA A 295 -3.85 -6.37 -19.75
C ALA A 295 -2.58 -5.66 -19.27
N ASP A 296 -2.74 -4.44 -18.74
CA ASP A 296 -1.62 -3.66 -18.24
C ASP A 296 -0.96 -4.32 -17.01
N ARG A 297 0.37 -4.32 -17.04
CA ARG A 297 1.17 -4.93 -15.98
C ARG A 297 0.86 -4.39 -14.57
N LYS A 298 0.69 -3.06 -14.42
CA LYS A 298 0.41 -2.42 -13.13
C LYS A 298 -0.97 -2.83 -12.63
N SER A 299 -1.95 -2.90 -13.51
CA SER A 299 -3.31 -3.38 -13.23
C SER A 299 -3.30 -4.82 -12.73
N LEU A 300 -2.61 -5.71 -13.43
CA LEU A 300 -2.47 -7.11 -13.02
C LEU A 300 -1.79 -7.27 -11.66
N MET A 301 -0.74 -6.49 -11.39
CA MET A 301 -0.05 -6.47 -10.10
C MET A 301 -0.94 -5.91 -8.98
N THR A 302 -1.87 -5.01 -9.30
CA THR A 302 -2.82 -4.45 -8.32
C THR A 302 -3.96 -5.42 -8.06
N LEU A 303 -4.44 -6.10 -9.09
CA LEU A 303 -5.48 -7.11 -8.97
C LEU A 303 -5.00 -8.32 -8.14
N ASN A 304 -3.80 -8.84 -8.45
CA ASN A 304 -3.21 -9.94 -7.69
C ASN A 304 -1.69 -9.74 -7.54
N ARG A 305 -1.22 -9.64 -6.31
CA ARG A 305 0.20 -9.43 -5.98
C ARG A 305 1.08 -10.63 -6.33
N SER A 306 0.52 -11.79 -6.63
CA SER A 306 1.25 -13.01 -6.99
C SER A 306 1.29 -13.22 -8.50
N ASN A 307 2.50 -13.28 -9.07
CA ASN A 307 2.70 -13.57 -10.49
C ASN A 307 2.31 -15.03 -10.82
N GLY A 308 1.28 -15.19 -11.64
CA GLY A 308 0.67 -16.49 -11.94
C GLY A 308 -0.37 -16.93 -10.88
N GLY A 309 -0.83 -16.03 -10.02
CA GLY A 309 -1.94 -16.26 -9.10
C GLY A 309 -3.29 -16.17 -9.81
N ALA A 310 -4.34 -16.59 -9.13
CA ALA A 310 -5.70 -16.58 -9.68
C ALA A 310 -6.64 -15.68 -8.86
N VAL A 311 -7.68 -15.21 -9.54
CA VAL A 311 -8.80 -14.45 -8.97
C VAL A 311 -10.09 -15.11 -9.45
N TYR A 312 -11.02 -15.30 -8.52
CA TYR A 312 -12.37 -15.76 -8.81
C TYR A 312 -13.33 -14.59 -8.76
N PHE A 313 -14.03 -14.37 -9.84
CA PHE A 313 -15.11 -13.39 -9.98
C PHE A 313 -16.45 -14.09 -10.06
N ASN A 314 -17.48 -13.46 -9.51
CA ASN A 314 -18.86 -13.82 -9.74
C ASN A 314 -19.66 -12.53 -9.97
N ASP A 315 -20.29 -12.40 -11.14
CA ASP A 315 -21.02 -11.19 -11.57
C ASP A 315 -20.19 -9.90 -11.34
N GLY A 316 -18.92 -9.92 -11.78
CA GLY A 316 -18.00 -8.79 -11.63
C GLY A 316 -17.50 -8.54 -10.20
N THR A 317 -18.00 -9.26 -9.20
CA THR A 317 -17.53 -9.17 -7.82
C THR A 317 -16.33 -10.09 -7.57
N ILE A 318 -15.30 -9.59 -6.91
CA ILE A 318 -14.11 -10.39 -6.54
C ILE A 318 -14.47 -11.25 -5.33
N VAL A 319 -14.54 -12.57 -5.53
CA VAL A 319 -14.97 -13.53 -4.51
C VAL A 319 -13.79 -14.13 -3.76
N ALA A 320 -12.73 -14.48 -4.48
CA ALA A 320 -11.53 -15.08 -3.87
C ALA A 320 -10.27 -14.75 -4.67
N LYS A 321 -9.12 -14.80 -3.99
CA LYS A 321 -7.79 -14.65 -4.58
C LYS A 321 -6.85 -15.69 -4.04
N TRP A 322 -5.96 -16.17 -4.91
CA TRP A 322 -4.92 -17.14 -4.56
C TRP A 322 -3.58 -16.74 -5.12
N SER A 323 -2.52 -17.00 -4.38
CA SER A 323 -1.17 -16.96 -4.93
C SER A 323 -0.93 -18.16 -5.85
N ASN A 324 0.11 -18.07 -6.68
CA ASN A 324 0.50 -19.23 -7.51
C ASN A 324 0.81 -20.49 -6.68
N SER A 325 1.34 -20.32 -5.47
CA SER A 325 1.64 -21.43 -4.55
C SER A 325 0.43 -22.02 -3.85
N GLU A 326 -0.70 -21.31 -3.85
CA GLU A 326 -1.93 -21.66 -3.14
C GLU A 326 -3.12 -21.83 -4.09
N LEU A 327 -2.85 -22.05 -5.39
CA LEU A 327 -3.90 -22.35 -6.36
C LEU A 327 -4.68 -23.58 -5.91
N PRO A 328 -6.04 -23.52 -5.81
CA PRO A 328 -6.84 -24.63 -5.32
C PRO A 328 -6.72 -25.84 -6.26
N ASP A 329 -6.51 -26.98 -5.65
CA ASP A 329 -6.36 -28.25 -6.35
C ASP A 329 -7.68 -29.05 -6.35
N VAL A 330 -7.85 -29.93 -5.38
CA VAL A 330 -9.04 -30.77 -5.23
C VAL A 330 -10.24 -29.93 -4.77
N GLU A 331 -9.98 -28.86 -4.02
CA GLU A 331 -10.96 -27.97 -3.41
C GLU A 331 -11.64 -27.00 -4.40
N LEU A 332 -11.20 -26.94 -5.67
CA LEU A 332 -11.78 -25.99 -6.62
C LEU A 332 -13.28 -26.19 -6.83
N GLY A 333 -13.72 -27.44 -6.94
CA GLY A 333 -15.15 -27.76 -7.09
C GLY A 333 -15.98 -27.27 -5.89
N GLU A 334 -15.50 -27.53 -4.67
CA GLU A 334 -16.15 -27.08 -3.44
C GLU A 334 -16.24 -25.55 -3.36
N VAL A 335 -15.17 -24.84 -3.76
CA VAL A 335 -15.14 -23.37 -3.79
C VAL A 335 -16.15 -22.80 -4.79
N LEU A 336 -16.29 -23.43 -5.97
CA LEU A 336 -17.19 -22.96 -7.02
C LEU A 336 -18.67 -23.27 -6.72
N GLU A 337 -18.95 -24.30 -5.91
CA GLU A 337 -20.29 -24.65 -5.45
C GLU A 337 -20.73 -23.85 -4.21
N GLU A 338 -19.78 -23.25 -3.49
CA GLU A 338 -20.07 -22.47 -2.27
C GLU A 338 -20.65 -21.10 -2.64
N ASP A 339 -21.56 -20.60 -1.79
CA ASP A 339 -22.14 -19.27 -1.94
C ASP A 339 -21.04 -18.18 -1.92
N PRO A 340 -20.96 -17.31 -2.94
CA PRO A 340 -19.97 -16.23 -3.01
C PRO A 340 -19.91 -15.34 -1.77
N ASP A 341 -21.07 -15.03 -1.16
CA ASP A 341 -21.13 -14.19 0.04
C ASP A 341 -20.47 -14.87 1.25
N VAL A 342 -20.59 -16.19 1.36
CA VAL A 342 -19.95 -16.99 2.42
C VAL A 342 -18.44 -16.99 2.23
N LEU A 343 -17.94 -17.14 1.01
CA LEU A 343 -16.52 -17.07 0.68
C LEU A 343 -15.94 -15.68 1.02
N ILE A 344 -16.61 -14.61 0.63
CA ILE A 344 -16.22 -13.23 0.92
C ILE A 344 -16.19 -13.01 2.44
N LEU A 345 -17.21 -13.44 3.16
CA LEU A 345 -17.27 -13.30 4.62
C LEU A 345 -16.10 -14.05 5.30
N ARG A 346 -15.82 -15.30 4.88
CA ARG A 346 -14.70 -16.10 5.37
C ARG A 346 -13.35 -15.40 5.14
N TYR A 347 -13.17 -14.79 3.96
CA TYR A 347 -11.98 -14.04 3.64
C TYR A 347 -11.81 -12.83 4.56
N ARG A 348 -12.87 -12.01 4.73
CA ARG A 348 -12.86 -10.83 5.62
C ARG A 348 -12.58 -11.19 7.08
N ILE A 349 -13.17 -12.28 7.60
CA ILE A 349 -12.90 -12.77 8.96
C ILE A 349 -11.41 -13.16 9.10
N ARG A 350 -10.83 -13.84 8.11
CA ARG A 350 -9.42 -14.23 8.11
C ARG A 350 -8.50 -13.00 8.12
N GLU A 351 -8.78 -11.98 7.33
CA GLU A 351 -8.04 -10.72 7.32
C GLU A 351 -8.07 -10.03 8.68
N GLN A 352 -9.26 -9.88 9.26
CA GLN A 352 -9.44 -9.26 10.58
C GLN A 352 -8.71 -10.03 11.69
N LEU A 353 -8.78 -11.36 11.65
CA LEU A 353 -8.08 -12.22 12.59
C LEU A 353 -6.56 -12.06 12.46
N TYR A 354 -6.05 -12.07 11.23
CA TYR A 354 -4.61 -11.90 10.98
C TYR A 354 -4.12 -10.53 11.46
N ALA A 355 -4.83 -9.44 11.13
CA ALA A 355 -4.51 -8.10 11.61
C ALA A 355 -4.53 -8.02 13.15
N SER A 356 -5.53 -8.63 13.78
CA SER A 356 -5.65 -8.68 15.24
C SER A 356 -4.50 -9.46 15.89
N ILE A 357 -4.09 -10.58 15.32
CA ILE A 357 -2.95 -11.39 15.79
C ILE A 357 -1.64 -10.59 15.67
N LEU A 358 -1.42 -9.88 14.55
CA LEU A 358 -0.24 -9.06 14.36
C LEU A 358 -0.16 -7.91 15.38
N ILE A 359 -1.27 -7.22 15.61
CA ILE A 359 -1.34 -6.14 16.60
C ILE A 359 -1.09 -6.69 18.01
N ALA A 360 -1.81 -7.72 18.41
CA ALA A 360 -1.66 -8.33 19.73
C ALA A 360 -0.25 -8.91 19.95
N GLY A 361 0.32 -9.59 18.94
CA GLY A 361 1.69 -10.12 18.98
C GLY A 361 2.72 -9.02 19.12
N THR A 362 2.59 -7.93 18.37
CA THR A 362 3.50 -6.77 18.46
C THR A 362 3.44 -6.11 19.84
N LEU A 363 2.22 -5.92 20.39
CA LEU A 363 2.04 -5.36 21.73
C LEU A 363 2.61 -6.28 22.82
N LEU A 364 2.41 -7.59 22.70
CA LEU A 364 2.98 -8.59 23.62
C LEU A 364 4.51 -8.56 23.59
N LEU A 365 5.12 -8.55 22.41
CA LEU A 365 6.57 -8.44 22.24
C LEU A 365 7.12 -7.15 22.85
N LEU A 366 6.43 -6.01 22.66
CA LEU A 366 6.80 -4.75 23.28
C LEU A 366 6.72 -4.82 24.82
N ALA A 367 5.67 -5.44 25.36
CA ALA A 367 5.51 -5.63 26.80
C ALA A 367 6.64 -6.54 27.37
N MET A 368 6.92 -7.67 26.72
CA MET A 368 8.00 -8.58 27.09
C MET A 368 9.37 -7.89 27.02
N ALA A 369 9.68 -7.18 25.94
CA ALA A 369 10.91 -6.41 25.82
C ALA A 369 11.06 -5.40 26.96
N ARG A 370 9.97 -4.72 27.33
CA ARG A 370 9.99 -3.76 28.46
C ARG A 370 10.20 -4.43 29.81
N LEU A 371 9.62 -5.61 30.04
CA LEU A 371 9.84 -6.40 31.26
C LEU A 371 11.29 -6.88 31.35
N LEU A 372 11.85 -7.42 30.27
CA LEU A 372 13.24 -7.83 30.17
C LEU A 372 14.20 -6.67 30.47
N CYS A 373 13.98 -5.51 29.85
CA CYS A 373 14.79 -4.31 30.12
C CYS A 373 14.74 -3.91 31.61
N LYS A 374 13.58 -3.97 32.26
CA LYS A 374 13.43 -3.65 33.69
C LYS A 374 14.19 -4.66 34.57
N SER A 375 14.10 -5.95 34.30
CA SER A 375 14.80 -6.97 35.12
C SER A 375 16.33 -6.78 35.12
N PHE A 376 16.90 -6.40 33.98
CA PHE A 376 18.35 -6.10 33.89
C PHE A 376 18.77 -4.78 34.54
N ILE A 377 17.86 -3.81 34.73
CA ILE A 377 18.15 -2.58 35.46
C ILE A 377 18.19 -2.85 36.98
N HIS A 378 17.32 -3.73 37.48
CA HIS A 378 17.27 -4.07 38.93
C HIS A 378 18.37 -5.03 39.37
N LEU A 379 19.08 -5.67 38.46
CA LEU A 379 20.23 -6.57 38.75
C LEU A 379 21.58 -5.83 38.79
N LYS A 380 21.59 -4.52 38.55
CA LYS A 380 22.73 -3.61 38.74
C LYS A 380 22.49 -2.68 39.91
#